data_2d8f36e080e21800c3df178e513b745b
#
_entry.id   2d8f36e080e21800c3df178e513b745b
#
_cell.length_a   1.000
_cell.length_b   1.000
_cell.length_c   1.000
_cell.angle_alpha   90.00
_cell.angle_beta   90.00
_cell.angle_gamma   90.00
#
_symmetry.space_group_name_H-M   'P 1'
#
loop_
_entity.id
_entity.type
_entity.pdbx_description
1 polymer ?
#
loop_
_entity_poly.entity_id
_entity_poly.type
_entity_poly.pdbx_seq_one_letter_code
_entity_poly.pdbx_strand_id
1 'polypeptide(L)'
;MKHRISRRAFLHGCTLLAASAAVGSLTSCGGTDAKESGLPQIIVGSDTYPPYIYLNNDGVPAGIDVEIATEAFRRMGYAARFESIDWEQKTNLVESGAIDCIWGCFSMDGREEAYRWAGPYICLLYTSPSPRD
;
A
#
# COMPACT_ATOMS: atom_id res chain seq x y z
N MET A 1 -50.96 25.27 14.48
CA MET A 1 -51.59 24.05 13.95
C MET A 1 -50.59 22.91 13.97
N LYS A 2 -50.77 21.92 14.88
CA LYS A 2 -49.91 20.74 14.95
C LYS A 2 -50.47 19.67 14.04
N HIS A 3 -49.80 19.40 12.90
CA HIS A 3 -50.11 18.24 12.06
C HIS A 3 -49.67 16.94 12.76
N ARG A 4 -50.64 16.16 13.23
CA ARG A 4 -50.40 14.80 13.74
C ARG A 4 -50.29 13.86 12.55
N ILE A 5 -49.09 13.37 12.25
CA ILE A 5 -48.87 12.33 11.27
C ILE A 5 -49.47 11.02 11.81
N SER A 6 -50.38 10.41 11.07
CA SER A 6 -51.05 9.15 11.42
C SER A 6 -50.04 8.01 11.33
N ARG A 7 -50.14 7.03 12.26
CA ARG A 7 -49.27 5.80 12.28
C ARG A 7 -49.30 5.04 10.95
N ARG A 8 -50.43 5.08 10.22
CA ARG A 8 -50.55 4.46 8.89
C ARG A 8 -49.74 5.19 7.82
N ALA A 9 -49.69 6.51 7.86
CA ALA A 9 -48.90 7.33 6.92
C ALA A 9 -47.39 7.11 7.15
N PHE A 10 -46.98 6.90 8.40
CA PHE A 10 -45.57 6.56 8.74
C PHE A 10 -45.14 5.19 8.20
N LEU A 11 -46.01 4.18 8.32
CA LEU A 11 -45.72 2.83 7.83
C LEU A 11 -45.65 2.76 6.30
N HIS A 12 -46.45 3.51 5.57
CA HIS A 12 -46.38 3.60 4.10
C HIS A 12 -45.13 4.38 3.62
N GLY A 13 -44.64 5.35 4.39
CA GLY A 13 -43.40 6.07 4.11
C GLY A 13 -42.16 5.17 4.25
N CYS A 14 -42.15 4.28 5.26
CA CYS A 14 -41.06 3.34 5.47
C CYS A 14 -40.94 2.23 4.42
N THR A 15 -42.08 1.79 3.86
CA THR A 15 -42.07 0.73 2.83
C THR A 15 -41.59 1.24 1.47
N LEU A 16 -41.77 2.52 1.14
CA LEU A 16 -41.24 3.10 -0.10
C LEU A 16 -39.73 3.40 -0.03
N LEU A 17 -39.18 3.65 1.16
CA LEU A 17 -37.74 3.81 1.36
C LEU A 17 -36.96 2.47 1.35
N ALA A 18 -37.62 1.37 1.73
CA ALA A 18 -37.00 0.04 1.73
C ALA A 18 -36.86 -0.59 0.34
N ALA A 19 -37.70 -0.18 -0.64
CA ALA A 19 -37.69 -0.72 -2.00
C ALA A 19 -36.60 -0.13 -2.89
N SER A 20 -36.03 1.04 -2.54
CA SER A 20 -34.94 1.67 -3.33
C SER A 20 -33.53 1.25 -2.92
N ALA A 21 -33.36 0.53 -1.80
CA ALA A 21 -32.05 0.08 -1.30
C ALA A 21 -31.64 -1.32 -1.80
N ALA A 22 -32.49 -2.04 -2.53
CA ALA A 22 -32.28 -3.44 -2.89
C ALA A 22 -31.67 -3.67 -4.28
N VAL A 23 -31.34 -2.65 -5.06
CA VAL A 23 -30.83 -2.81 -6.44
C VAL A 23 -29.33 -2.44 -6.56
N GLY A 24 -28.66 -2.02 -5.47
CA GLY A 24 -27.28 -1.53 -5.50
C GLY A 24 -26.17 -2.50 -5.04
N SER A 25 -26.46 -3.77 -4.72
CA SER A 25 -25.49 -4.63 -4.01
C SER A 25 -25.06 -5.91 -4.73
N LEU A 26 -25.04 -5.96 -6.06
CA LEU A 26 -24.61 -7.16 -6.80
C LEU A 26 -23.43 -6.93 -7.76
N THR A 27 -22.52 -6.00 -7.44
CA THR A 27 -21.23 -5.92 -8.15
C THR A 27 -20.10 -5.68 -7.15
N SER A 28 -19.74 -6.71 -6.41
CA SER A 28 -18.45 -6.76 -5.74
C SER A 28 -17.99 -8.22 -5.63
N CYS A 29 -17.47 -8.75 -6.71
CA CYS A 29 -16.52 -9.84 -6.70
C CYS A 29 -15.28 -9.34 -7.43
N GLY A 30 -14.20 -9.11 -6.73
CA GLY A 30 -12.89 -8.86 -7.31
C GLY A 30 -12.09 -7.79 -6.58
N GLY A 31 -11.05 -8.22 -5.89
CA GLY A 31 -9.95 -7.35 -5.48
C GLY A 31 -9.99 -6.93 -4.02
N THR A 32 -8.95 -7.25 -3.33
CA THR A 32 -8.55 -6.82 -1.98
C THR A 32 -8.29 -5.33 -1.86
N ASP A 33 -8.55 -4.55 -2.92
CA ASP A 33 -8.20 -3.12 -3.04
C ASP A 33 -9.21 -2.14 -2.43
N ALA A 34 -10.38 -2.61 -2.01
CA ALA A 34 -11.48 -1.73 -1.60
C ALA A 34 -11.30 -1.05 -0.23
N LYS A 35 -10.25 -1.40 0.54
CA LYS A 35 -10.00 -0.86 1.88
C LYS A 35 -8.91 0.22 1.92
N GLU A 36 -8.15 0.38 0.85
CA GLU A 36 -7.04 1.34 0.75
C GLU A 36 -7.43 2.67 0.09
N SER A 37 -8.58 2.77 -0.56
CA SER A 37 -8.99 3.96 -1.33
C SER A 37 -9.23 5.24 -0.53
N GLY A 38 -9.02 5.22 0.78
CA GLY A 38 -9.15 6.40 1.66
C GLY A 38 -7.89 6.76 2.44
N LEU A 39 -6.81 5.98 2.34
CA LEU A 39 -5.58 6.25 3.05
C LEU A 39 -4.67 7.22 2.27
N PRO A 40 -3.94 8.11 2.97
CA PRO A 40 -2.91 8.91 2.31
C PRO A 40 -1.84 7.99 1.71
N GLN A 41 -1.36 8.34 0.51
CA GLN A 41 -0.37 7.53 -0.20
C GLN A 41 1.06 7.88 0.23
N ILE A 42 1.91 6.86 0.27
CA ILE A 42 3.37 6.97 0.33
C ILE A 42 3.94 6.46 -0.99
N ILE A 43 4.71 7.29 -1.67
CA ILE A 43 5.37 6.93 -2.94
C ILE A 43 6.71 6.28 -2.62
N VAL A 44 6.81 5.01 -2.97
CA VAL A 44 7.98 4.17 -2.73
C VAL A 44 8.75 4.00 -4.02
N GLY A 45 9.93 4.59 -4.11
CA GLY A 45 10.83 4.40 -5.24
C GLY A 45 11.61 3.09 -5.13
N SER A 46 11.59 2.27 -6.18
CA SER A 46 12.30 1.00 -6.22
C SER A 46 12.80 0.68 -7.63
N ASP A 47 13.78 -0.19 -7.70
CA ASP A 47 14.24 -0.81 -8.95
C ASP A 47 13.76 -2.27 -9.01
N THR A 48 13.85 -2.86 -10.19
CA THR A 48 13.47 -4.27 -10.40
C THR A 48 14.56 -5.19 -9.89
N TYR A 49 14.25 -5.98 -8.85
CA TYR A 49 15.15 -6.95 -8.24
C TYR A 49 14.40 -8.22 -7.76
N PRO A 50 14.08 -9.17 -8.66
CA PRO A 50 13.40 -10.40 -8.28
C PRO A 50 14.25 -11.26 -7.32
N PRO A 51 13.63 -11.95 -6.35
CA PRO A 51 12.21 -12.08 -6.06
C PRO A 51 11.65 -10.99 -5.13
N TYR A 52 12.42 -9.96 -4.82
CA TYR A 52 12.08 -8.95 -3.82
C TYR A 52 11.13 -7.89 -4.37
N ILE A 53 11.46 -7.30 -5.51
CA ILE A 53 10.61 -6.32 -6.22
C ILE A 53 10.64 -6.59 -7.72
N TYR A 54 9.47 -6.76 -8.31
CA TYR A 54 9.30 -6.93 -9.75
C TYR A 54 7.86 -6.61 -10.17
N LEU A 55 7.63 -6.44 -11.45
CA LEU A 55 6.27 -6.37 -11.99
C LEU A 55 5.80 -7.78 -12.36
N ASN A 56 4.61 -8.16 -11.91
CA ASN A 56 3.99 -9.41 -12.32
C ASN A 56 3.51 -9.35 -13.78
N ASN A 57 2.87 -10.42 -14.27
CA ASN A 57 2.39 -10.49 -15.65
C ASN A 57 1.31 -9.44 -15.98
N ASP A 58 0.65 -8.89 -14.98
CA ASP A 58 -0.37 -7.85 -15.10
C ASP A 58 0.21 -6.44 -15.00
N GLY A 59 1.56 -6.32 -14.85
CA GLY A 59 2.25 -5.05 -14.67
C GLY A 59 2.09 -4.45 -13.27
N VAL A 60 1.66 -5.23 -12.29
CA VAL A 60 1.47 -4.80 -10.90
C VAL A 60 2.72 -5.12 -10.10
N PRO A 61 3.21 -4.20 -9.24
CA PRO A 61 4.31 -4.45 -8.33
C PRO A 61 4.03 -5.65 -7.43
N ALA A 62 5.01 -6.57 -7.34
CA ALA A 62 4.93 -7.81 -6.58
C ALA A 62 6.31 -8.16 -6.01
N GLY A 63 6.34 -9.04 -5.03
CA GLY A 63 7.56 -9.54 -4.41
C GLY A 63 7.59 -9.34 -2.91
N ILE A 64 8.61 -9.92 -2.27
CA ILE A 64 8.75 -9.95 -0.81
C ILE A 64 8.75 -8.53 -0.22
N ASP A 65 9.51 -7.63 -0.80
CA ASP A 65 9.64 -6.25 -0.32
C ASP A 65 8.34 -5.45 -0.53
N VAL A 66 7.62 -5.72 -1.63
CA VAL A 66 6.32 -5.09 -1.89
C VAL A 66 5.30 -5.48 -0.82
N GLU A 67 5.24 -6.76 -0.45
CA GLU A 67 4.33 -7.25 0.59
C GLU A 67 4.70 -6.68 1.97
N ILE A 68 5.99 -6.68 2.32
CA ILE A 68 6.47 -6.15 3.61
C ILE A 68 6.19 -4.64 3.71
N ALA A 69 6.54 -3.87 2.69
CA ALA A 69 6.34 -2.43 2.69
C ALA A 69 4.85 -2.06 2.71
N THR A 70 4.03 -2.73 1.90
CA THR A 70 2.58 -2.52 1.88
C THR A 70 1.98 -2.76 3.26
N GLU A 71 2.31 -3.86 3.92
CA GLU A 71 1.80 -4.18 5.26
C GLU A 71 2.33 -3.20 6.32
N ALA A 72 3.60 -2.81 6.24
CA ALA A 72 4.19 -1.83 7.17
C ALA A 72 3.48 -0.47 7.06
N PHE A 73 3.31 0.06 5.86
CA PHE A 73 2.64 1.34 5.65
C PHE A 73 1.15 1.27 6.00
N ARG A 74 0.48 0.17 5.67
CA ARG A 74 -0.92 -0.05 6.06
C ARG A 74 -1.12 0.02 7.58
N ARG A 75 -0.21 -0.57 8.37
CA ARG A 75 -0.23 -0.47 9.85
C ARG A 75 -0.02 0.95 10.35
N MET A 76 0.70 1.76 9.59
CA MET A 76 0.94 3.16 9.90
C MET A 76 -0.21 4.08 9.42
N GLY A 77 -1.22 3.54 8.73
CA GLY A 77 -2.34 4.30 8.20
C GLY A 77 -2.08 4.94 6.84
N TYR A 78 -1.17 4.37 6.04
CA TYR A 78 -0.85 4.81 4.70
C TYR A 78 -1.08 3.69 3.68
N ALA A 79 -1.27 4.08 2.41
CA ALA A 79 -1.26 3.17 1.28
C ALA A 79 0.08 3.32 0.53
N ALA A 80 0.80 2.21 0.35
CA ALA A 80 2.04 2.20 -0.42
C ALA A 80 1.74 2.23 -1.92
N ARG A 81 2.41 3.13 -2.65
CA ARG A 81 2.42 3.17 -4.11
C ARG A 81 3.84 3.01 -4.62
N PHE A 82 4.12 1.91 -5.28
CA PHE A 82 5.44 1.62 -5.82
C PHE A 82 5.62 2.29 -7.19
N GLU A 83 6.76 2.95 -7.35
CA GLU A 83 7.21 3.55 -8.59
C GLU A 83 8.55 2.93 -8.99
N SER A 84 8.62 2.45 -10.23
CA SER A 84 9.91 2.03 -10.81
C SER A 84 10.71 3.27 -11.18
N ILE A 85 11.89 3.41 -10.61
CA ILE A 85 12.76 4.57 -10.79
C ILE A 85 14.07 4.20 -11.47
N ASP A 86 14.72 5.18 -12.08
CA ASP A 86 16.13 5.08 -12.41
C ASP A 86 16.92 5.10 -11.09
N TRP A 87 17.60 3.99 -10.78
CA TRP A 87 18.31 3.81 -9.52
C TRP A 87 19.41 4.85 -9.28
N GLU A 88 20.03 5.35 -10.34
CA GLU A 88 21.04 6.40 -10.22
C GLU A 88 20.45 7.74 -9.77
N GLN A 89 19.16 7.96 -10.01
CA GLN A 89 18.46 9.18 -9.65
C GLN A 89 17.80 9.13 -8.27
N LYS A 90 17.88 8.00 -7.56
CA LYS A 90 17.16 7.77 -6.28
C LYS A 90 17.31 8.88 -5.26
N THR A 91 18.52 9.41 -5.08
CA THR A 91 18.80 10.49 -4.11
C THR A 91 18.10 11.79 -4.53
N ASN A 92 18.25 12.19 -5.79
CA ASN A 92 17.61 13.39 -6.33
C ASN A 92 16.08 13.32 -6.24
N LEU A 93 15.52 12.14 -6.47
CA LEU A 93 14.06 11.91 -6.41
C LEU A 93 13.51 12.06 -4.98
N VAL A 94 14.24 11.56 -3.97
CA VAL A 94 13.87 11.76 -2.57
C VAL A 94 14.05 13.23 -2.15
N GLU A 95 15.17 13.85 -2.49
CA GLU A 95 15.46 15.24 -2.14
C GLU A 95 14.46 16.23 -2.76
N SER A 96 14.02 15.96 -3.98
CA SER A 96 13.01 16.76 -4.65
C SER A 96 11.58 16.50 -4.17
N GLY A 97 11.35 15.43 -3.39
CA GLY A 97 10.02 15.01 -2.96
C GLY A 97 9.20 14.36 -4.08
N ALA A 98 9.82 13.91 -5.16
CA ALA A 98 9.16 13.15 -6.22
C ALA A 98 8.76 11.75 -5.73
N ILE A 99 9.54 11.19 -4.81
CA ILE A 99 9.23 9.99 -4.05
C ILE A 99 9.42 10.27 -2.55
N ASP A 100 8.67 9.57 -1.70
CA ASP A 100 8.74 9.78 -0.24
C ASP A 100 9.85 8.94 0.40
N CYS A 101 10.11 7.75 -0.13
CA CYS A 101 11.16 6.87 0.36
C CYS A 101 11.67 5.93 -0.74
N ILE A 102 12.83 5.32 -0.46
CA ILE A 102 13.43 4.26 -1.26
C ILE A 102 13.24 2.96 -0.50
N TRP A 103 12.79 1.91 -1.20
CA TRP A 103 12.67 0.57 -0.65
C TRP A 103 13.19 -0.45 -1.66
N GLY A 104 14.02 -1.36 -1.19
CA GLY A 104 14.65 -2.41 -1.98
C GLY A 104 15.85 -2.94 -1.24
N CYS A 105 16.44 -4.03 -1.66
CA CYS A 105 17.61 -4.66 -1.07
C CYS A 105 18.86 -3.74 -1.08
N PHE A 106 18.76 -2.59 -0.47
CA PHE A 106 19.73 -1.51 -0.47
C PHE A 106 20.54 -1.54 0.83
N SER A 107 21.85 -1.81 0.73
CA SER A 107 22.74 -1.87 1.88
C SER A 107 22.98 -0.50 2.51
N MET A 108 22.98 -0.46 3.82
CA MET A 108 23.35 0.71 4.61
C MET A 108 24.87 0.93 4.65
N ASP A 109 25.66 -0.13 4.46
CA ASP A 109 27.11 -0.11 4.62
C ASP A 109 27.78 0.97 3.75
N GLY A 110 28.52 1.87 4.39
CA GLY A 110 29.21 2.99 3.78
C GLY A 110 28.28 4.11 3.30
N ARG A 111 27.00 4.13 3.73
CA ARG A 111 25.98 5.12 3.38
C ARG A 111 25.18 5.59 4.58
N GLU A 112 25.67 5.36 5.78
CA GLU A 112 25.00 5.59 7.04
C GLU A 112 24.55 7.05 7.18
N GLU A 113 25.39 7.97 6.72
CA GLU A 113 25.17 9.43 6.77
C GLU A 113 24.32 9.97 5.61
N ALA A 114 24.18 9.17 4.54
CA ALA A 114 23.54 9.65 3.30
C ALA A 114 22.00 9.63 3.36
N TYR A 115 21.43 8.80 4.23
CA TYR A 115 19.99 8.61 4.31
C TYR A 115 19.54 8.49 5.76
N ARG A 116 18.24 8.74 5.98
CA ARG A 116 17.60 8.37 7.23
C ARG A 116 17.10 6.94 7.11
N TRP A 117 17.76 6.02 7.76
CA TRP A 117 17.49 4.59 7.68
C TRP A 117 16.41 4.14 8.66
N ALA A 118 15.56 3.24 8.20
CA ALA A 118 14.65 2.47 9.03
C ALA A 118 15.17 1.02 9.05
N GLY A 119 15.97 0.69 10.04
CA GLY A 119 16.62 -0.58 10.42
C GLY A 119 16.83 -1.63 9.34
N PRO A 120 17.63 -2.65 9.50
CA PRO A 120 17.59 -3.81 8.62
C PRO A 120 16.31 -4.60 8.90
N TYR A 121 15.49 -4.84 7.89
CA TYR A 121 14.27 -5.67 7.98
C TYR A 121 14.49 -7.09 7.47
N ILE A 122 15.57 -7.32 6.70
CA ILE A 122 16.04 -8.63 6.26
C ILE A 122 17.54 -8.71 6.51
N CYS A 123 17.97 -9.71 7.28
CA CYS A 123 19.37 -10.05 7.39
C CYS A 123 19.76 -10.92 6.20
N LEU A 124 20.58 -10.40 5.31
CA LEU A 124 21.34 -11.24 4.41
C LEU A 124 22.43 -11.90 5.24
N LEU A 125 22.26 -13.17 5.56
CA LEU A 125 23.35 -14.01 6.08
C LEU A 125 24.37 -14.16 4.94
N TYR A 126 25.25 -13.19 4.81
CA TYR A 126 26.45 -13.36 4.03
C TYR A 126 27.31 -14.36 4.79
N THR A 127 27.30 -15.59 4.30
CA THR A 127 28.24 -16.67 4.57
C THR A 127 28.98 -16.53 5.91
N SER A 128 28.40 -17.11 6.96
CA SER A 128 29.23 -17.63 8.04
C SER A 128 30.28 -18.51 7.39
N PRO A 129 31.60 -18.25 7.56
CA PRO A 129 32.63 -19.17 7.09
C PRO A 129 32.31 -20.54 7.68
N SER A 130 32.28 -21.54 6.81
CA SER A 130 32.03 -22.92 7.26
C SER A 130 33.03 -23.26 8.35
N PRO A 131 32.60 -23.86 9.48
CA PRO A 131 33.56 -24.30 10.50
C PRO A 131 34.56 -25.36 10.03
N ARG A 132 34.64 -25.62 8.73
CA ARG A 132 35.48 -26.63 8.08
C ARG A 132 36.53 -26.05 7.13
N ASP A 133 36.69 -24.73 7.04
CA ASP A 133 37.76 -24.08 6.27
C ASP A 133 38.87 -23.66 7.20
#